data_2287037a4ca1256cfea4dbebe8cc8b3a
#
_entry.id   2287037a4ca1256cfea4dbebe8cc8b3a
#
_cell.length_a   1.000
_cell.length_b   1.000
_cell.length_c   1.000
_cell.angle_alpha   90.00
_cell.angle_beta   90.00
_cell.angle_gamma   90.00
#
_symmetry.space_group_name_H-M   'P 1'
#
loop_
_entity.id
_entity.type
_entity.pdbx_description
1 polymer ?
#
loop_
_entity_poly.entity_id
_entity_poly.type
_entity_poly.pdbx_seq_one_letter_code
_entity_poly.pdbx_strand_id
1 'polypeptide(L)'
;MRPLARLTIAALGALAMTGCATTNISSFVERGSDVRQYRTYSWGPANVQTTGDPRLDNNRFFQERVEAAVERNLHARGFEKATEAPDLLIRYYASVEQQVNANGADRPYVACEDCRPFVFDAGTIVVDLIDARTRRLVWRGWAEGSIDGVIDNQAWMEKRVDEAVARILERLPRGMGRAS
;
A
#
# COMPACT_ATOMS: atom_id res chain seq x y z
N MET A 1 20.38 -61.89 -7.94
CA MET A 1 19.16 -61.19 -8.39
C MET A 1 18.80 -60.17 -7.26
N ARG A 2 19.01 -58.88 -7.54
CA ARG A 2 18.80 -57.77 -6.59
C ARG A 2 17.49 -57.07 -6.95
N PRO A 3 16.53 -56.85 -6.03
CA PRO A 3 15.40 -56.01 -6.29
C PRO A 3 15.77 -54.54 -6.02
N LEU A 4 15.56 -53.70 -7.01
CA LEU A 4 15.69 -52.24 -6.96
C LEU A 4 14.54 -51.69 -6.13
N ALA A 5 14.86 -51.09 -5.00
CA ALA A 5 13.94 -50.30 -4.19
C ALA A 5 13.66 -48.96 -4.90
N ARG A 6 12.45 -48.75 -5.36
CA ARG A 6 11.98 -47.46 -5.87
C ARG A 6 11.63 -46.56 -4.71
N LEU A 7 12.47 -45.58 -4.45
CA LEU A 7 12.18 -44.47 -3.53
C LEU A 7 11.23 -43.49 -4.24
N THR A 8 9.99 -43.51 -3.87
CA THR A 8 9.00 -42.48 -4.25
C THR A 8 9.13 -41.34 -3.26
N ILE A 9 9.78 -40.25 -3.67
CA ILE A 9 9.81 -38.99 -2.91
C ILE A 9 8.47 -38.30 -3.15
N ALA A 10 7.60 -38.34 -2.15
CA ALA A 10 6.38 -37.54 -2.10
C ALA A 10 6.77 -36.09 -1.75
N ALA A 11 6.81 -35.22 -2.75
CA ALA A 11 6.95 -33.79 -2.56
C ALA A 11 5.63 -33.23 -2.00
N LEU A 12 5.57 -33.02 -0.69
CA LEU A 12 4.47 -32.37 -0.01
C LEU A 12 4.57 -30.85 -0.29
N GLY A 13 3.87 -30.40 -1.33
CA GLY A 13 3.72 -28.98 -1.62
C GLY A 13 2.88 -28.31 -0.53
N ALA A 14 3.53 -27.58 0.36
CA ALA A 14 2.85 -26.68 1.31
C ALA A 14 2.20 -25.54 0.53
N LEU A 15 0.91 -25.62 0.23
CA LEU A 15 0.11 -24.48 -0.18
C LEU A 15 0.04 -23.51 1.00
N ALA A 16 0.85 -22.47 0.96
CA ALA A 16 0.68 -21.32 1.82
C ALA A 16 -0.64 -20.63 1.39
N MET A 17 -1.72 -20.89 2.12
CA MET A 17 -2.94 -20.07 2.01
C MET A 17 -2.62 -18.68 2.57
N THR A 18 -2.16 -17.80 1.70
CA THR A 18 -2.11 -16.37 2.01
C THR A 18 -3.55 -15.88 2.06
N GLY A 19 -4.08 -15.71 3.27
CA GLY A 19 -5.36 -15.04 3.48
C GLY A 19 -5.29 -13.65 2.86
N CYS A 20 -5.89 -13.48 1.69
CA CYS A 20 -6.05 -12.19 1.04
C CYS A 20 -7.05 -11.36 1.84
N ALA A 21 -6.58 -10.58 2.81
CA ALA A 21 -7.35 -9.45 3.28
C ALA A 21 -7.59 -8.55 2.07
N THR A 22 -8.85 -8.33 1.73
CA THR A 22 -9.27 -7.58 0.54
C THR A 22 -8.78 -6.13 0.71
N THR A 23 -7.77 -5.74 -0.04
CA THR A 23 -7.26 -4.38 -0.06
C THR A 23 -7.64 -3.77 -1.41
N ASN A 24 -8.42 -2.69 -1.37
CA ASN A 24 -8.79 -1.93 -2.57
C ASN A 24 -7.63 -1.02 -2.95
N ILE A 25 -7.12 -1.16 -4.17
CA ILE A 25 -6.02 -0.33 -4.68
C ILE A 25 -6.50 0.46 -5.89
N SER A 26 -6.31 1.75 -5.85
CA SER A 26 -6.66 2.63 -6.96
C SER A 26 -5.58 3.68 -7.20
N SER A 27 -5.61 4.31 -8.37
CA SER A 27 -4.71 5.41 -8.70
C SER A 27 -5.36 6.37 -9.69
N PHE A 28 -4.87 7.59 -9.68
CA PHE A 28 -5.26 8.68 -10.56
C PHE A 28 -4.01 9.34 -11.13
N VAL A 29 -4.02 9.61 -12.42
CA VAL A 29 -3.01 10.41 -13.14
C VAL A 29 -3.67 11.69 -13.60
N GLU A 30 -3.10 12.83 -13.26
CA GLU A 30 -3.63 14.13 -13.71
C GLU A 30 -3.55 14.23 -15.24
N ARG A 31 -4.64 14.72 -15.83
CA ARG A 31 -4.76 14.85 -17.30
C ARG A 31 -3.66 15.77 -17.86
N GLY A 32 -2.91 15.27 -18.83
CA GLY A 32 -1.81 16.01 -19.45
C GLY A 32 -0.49 15.91 -18.69
N SER A 33 -0.44 15.17 -17.58
CA SER A 33 0.81 14.88 -16.86
C SER A 33 1.42 13.58 -17.38
N ASP A 34 2.73 13.60 -17.63
CA ASP A 34 3.51 12.40 -17.91
C ASP A 34 4.51 12.14 -16.77
N VAL A 35 4.17 11.18 -15.92
CA VAL A 35 5.00 10.81 -14.76
C VAL A 35 6.41 10.39 -15.19
N ARG A 36 6.57 9.88 -16.40
CA ARG A 36 7.84 9.35 -16.93
C ARG A 36 8.91 10.41 -17.18
N GLN A 37 8.54 11.69 -17.23
CA GLN A 37 9.50 12.80 -17.41
C GLN A 37 10.30 13.14 -16.15
N TYR A 38 9.79 12.76 -14.98
CA TYR A 38 10.41 13.04 -13.68
C TYR A 38 11.42 11.97 -13.30
N ARG A 39 12.47 12.36 -12.59
CA ARG A 39 13.57 11.48 -12.16
C ARG A 39 13.87 11.58 -10.68
N THR A 40 13.73 12.78 -10.13
CA THR A 40 14.13 13.06 -8.77
C THR A 40 12.94 13.45 -7.91
N TYR A 41 13.05 13.16 -6.61
CA TYR A 41 12.02 13.55 -5.65
C TYR A 41 12.64 14.01 -4.33
N SER A 42 11.84 14.77 -3.58
CA SER A 42 12.06 14.96 -2.15
C SER A 42 10.72 14.88 -1.41
N TRP A 43 10.79 14.74 -0.09
CA TRP A 43 9.60 14.84 0.73
C TRP A 43 9.08 16.28 0.76
N GLY A 44 7.79 16.45 0.57
CA GLY A 44 7.12 17.71 0.81
C GLY A 44 7.02 18.00 2.31
N PRO A 45 6.53 19.19 2.70
CA PRO A 45 6.29 19.48 4.11
C PRO A 45 5.35 18.44 4.71
N ALA A 46 5.66 18.04 5.96
CA ALA A 46 4.89 17.06 6.69
C ALA A 46 3.40 17.45 6.74
N ASN A 47 2.54 16.49 6.53
CA ASN A 47 1.11 16.71 6.66
C ASN A 47 0.72 16.59 8.15
N VAL A 48 0.04 17.60 8.67
CA VAL A 48 -0.39 17.68 10.07
C VAL A 48 -1.81 17.11 10.27
N GLN A 49 -2.38 16.45 9.26
CA GLN A 49 -3.70 15.85 9.41
C GLN A 49 -3.66 14.66 10.37
N THR A 50 -4.65 14.63 11.27
CA THR A 50 -4.87 13.48 12.14
C THR A 50 -5.34 12.28 11.31
N THR A 51 -4.91 11.09 11.70
CA THR A 51 -5.31 9.84 11.02
C THR A 51 -6.74 9.41 11.38
N GLY A 52 -7.30 9.96 12.44
CA GLY A 52 -8.56 9.49 13.04
C GLY A 52 -8.36 8.43 14.13
N ASP A 53 -7.14 7.95 14.32
CA ASP A 53 -6.76 7.05 15.40
C ASP A 53 -5.56 7.62 16.17
N PRO A 54 -5.73 7.97 17.47
CA PRO A 54 -4.66 8.56 18.28
C PRO A 54 -3.41 7.70 18.41
N ARG A 55 -3.50 6.37 18.18
CA ARG A 55 -2.35 5.46 18.23
C ARG A 55 -1.42 5.62 17.01
N LEU A 56 -1.92 6.17 15.90
CA LEU A 56 -1.16 6.47 14.71
C LEU A 56 -0.74 7.94 14.63
N ASP A 57 -1.47 8.82 15.30
CA ASP A 57 -1.15 10.24 15.35
C ASP A 57 0.18 10.46 16.07
N ASN A 58 1.13 11.14 15.42
CA ASN A 58 2.50 11.35 15.91
C ASN A 58 3.31 10.04 16.16
N ASN A 59 2.86 8.91 15.64
CA ASN A 59 3.57 7.65 15.75
C ASN A 59 4.77 7.63 14.79
N ARG A 60 5.98 7.88 15.33
CA ARG A 60 7.22 7.92 14.54
C ARG A 60 7.50 6.61 13.81
N PHE A 61 7.24 5.48 14.45
CA PHE A 61 7.45 4.17 13.81
C PHE A 61 6.60 4.01 12.55
N PHE A 62 5.31 4.38 12.65
CA PHE A 62 4.42 4.35 11.49
C PHE A 62 4.88 5.29 10.38
N GLN A 63 5.25 6.54 10.72
CA GLN A 63 5.72 7.54 9.77
C GLN A 63 6.99 7.05 9.05
N GLU A 64 8.02 6.66 9.81
CA GLU A 64 9.29 6.16 9.29
C GLU A 64 9.08 4.92 8.40
N ARG A 65 8.11 4.05 8.74
CA ARG A 65 7.81 2.88 7.94
C ARG A 65 7.16 3.22 6.61
N VAL A 66 6.20 4.12 6.59
CA VAL A 66 5.57 4.60 5.34
C VAL A 66 6.62 5.25 4.45
N GLU A 67 7.44 6.16 5.01
CA GLU A 67 8.50 6.83 4.25
C GLU A 67 9.50 5.84 3.66
N ALA A 68 10.01 4.92 4.47
CA ALA A 68 10.95 3.89 4.03
C ALA A 68 10.35 2.98 2.93
N ALA A 69 9.08 2.61 3.05
CA ALA A 69 8.40 1.81 2.04
C ALA A 69 8.23 2.57 0.72
N VAL A 70 7.86 3.85 0.77
CA VAL A 70 7.74 4.72 -0.41
C VAL A 70 9.10 4.89 -1.09
N GLU A 71 10.15 5.23 -0.34
CA GLU A 71 11.50 5.41 -0.87
C GLU A 71 12.03 4.15 -1.57
N ARG A 72 11.91 2.97 -0.94
CA ARG A 72 12.32 1.70 -1.55
C ARG A 72 11.62 1.44 -2.88
N ASN A 73 10.31 1.67 -2.92
CA ASN A 73 9.53 1.40 -4.12
C ASN A 73 9.75 2.43 -5.22
N LEU A 74 9.99 3.71 -4.90
CA LEU A 74 10.37 4.73 -5.88
C LEU A 74 11.77 4.45 -6.45
N HIS A 75 12.73 4.12 -5.60
CA HIS A 75 14.08 3.75 -6.03
C HIS A 75 14.06 2.54 -6.99
N ALA A 76 13.29 1.50 -6.66
CA ALA A 76 13.12 0.33 -7.54
C ALA A 76 12.50 0.67 -8.92
N ARG A 77 11.89 1.87 -9.05
CA ARG A 77 11.34 2.39 -10.30
C ARG A 77 12.23 3.41 -11.00
N GLY A 78 13.44 3.63 -10.49
CA GLY A 78 14.43 4.54 -11.08
C GLY A 78 14.26 6.00 -10.66
N PHE A 79 13.51 6.29 -9.60
CA PHE A 79 13.48 7.62 -9.01
C PHE A 79 14.59 7.76 -7.96
N GLU A 80 15.23 8.91 -7.93
CA GLU A 80 16.34 9.21 -7.02
C GLU A 80 15.91 10.30 -6.03
N LYS A 81 16.29 10.15 -4.77
CA LYS A 81 16.04 11.19 -3.75
C LYS A 81 17.02 12.34 -3.95
N ALA A 82 16.51 13.56 -4.08
CA ALA A 82 17.30 14.78 -4.23
C ALA A 82 17.08 15.72 -3.05
N THR A 83 18.16 16.37 -2.60
CA THR A 83 18.10 17.39 -1.55
C THR A 83 17.83 18.78 -2.12
N GLU A 84 18.25 19.02 -3.35
CA GLU A 84 18.11 20.31 -4.04
C GLU A 84 17.38 20.14 -5.36
N ALA A 85 16.52 21.10 -5.69
CA ALA A 85 15.77 21.18 -6.94
C ALA A 85 15.15 19.84 -7.41
N PRO A 86 14.35 19.13 -6.57
CA PRO A 86 13.69 17.90 -6.98
C PRO A 86 12.65 18.16 -8.07
N ASP A 87 12.42 17.15 -8.92
CA ASP A 87 11.35 17.21 -9.91
C ASP A 87 9.97 17.08 -9.24
N LEU A 88 9.88 16.19 -8.23
CA LEU A 88 8.66 15.86 -7.52
C LEU A 88 8.76 16.12 -6.02
N LEU A 89 7.65 16.51 -5.44
CA LEU A 89 7.44 16.46 -4.00
C LEU A 89 6.51 15.29 -3.69
N ILE A 90 6.94 14.45 -2.74
CA ILE A 90 6.13 13.33 -2.25
C ILE A 90 5.39 13.77 -1.00
N ARG A 91 4.11 13.39 -0.90
CA ARG A 91 3.32 13.48 0.32
C ARG A 91 2.58 12.17 0.52
N TYR A 92 2.33 11.82 1.76
CA TYR A 92 1.39 10.76 2.07
C TYR A 92 0.36 11.25 3.08
N TYR A 93 -0.76 10.57 3.08
CA TYR A 93 -1.85 10.75 4.06
C TYR A 93 -2.27 9.36 4.54
N ALA A 94 -2.69 9.28 5.78
CA ALA A 94 -3.28 8.08 6.33
C ALA A 94 -4.57 8.46 7.06
N SER A 95 -5.57 7.59 6.98
CA SER A 95 -6.79 7.73 7.77
C SER A 95 -7.26 6.37 8.27
N VAL A 96 -7.99 6.40 9.38
CA VAL A 96 -8.70 5.26 9.96
C VAL A 96 -10.16 5.65 10.12
N GLU A 97 -11.04 4.84 9.58
CA GLU A 97 -12.48 5.05 9.64
C GLU A 97 -13.19 3.73 9.95
N GLN A 98 -14.28 3.81 10.69
CA GLN A 98 -15.14 2.66 10.88
C GLN A 98 -16.05 2.46 9.67
N GLN A 99 -16.03 1.25 9.14
CA GLN A 99 -16.88 0.86 8.01
C GLN A 99 -17.81 -0.29 8.38
N VAL A 100 -18.95 -0.34 7.72
CA VAL A 100 -19.91 -1.44 7.84
C VAL A 100 -19.75 -2.35 6.63
N ASN A 101 -19.43 -3.61 6.88
CA ASN A 101 -19.50 -4.62 5.82
C ASN A 101 -20.96 -5.02 5.59
N ALA A 102 -21.55 -4.51 4.51
CA ALA A 102 -22.93 -4.81 4.12
C ALA A 102 -23.04 -5.98 3.15
N ASN A 103 -21.95 -6.62 2.73
CA ASN A 103 -21.96 -7.69 1.71
C ASN A 103 -22.77 -8.92 2.12
N GLY A 104 -23.12 -9.06 3.39
CA GLY A 104 -24.05 -10.08 3.87
C GLY A 104 -25.53 -9.71 3.72
N ALA A 105 -25.87 -8.43 3.48
CA ALA A 105 -27.24 -7.95 3.44
C ALA A 105 -28.01 -8.36 2.17
N ASP A 106 -27.30 -8.64 1.07
CA ASP A 106 -27.91 -8.98 -0.22
C ASP A 106 -28.23 -10.47 -0.38
N ARG A 107 -27.92 -11.31 0.61
CA ARG A 107 -28.23 -12.74 0.58
C ARG A 107 -29.48 -13.04 1.39
N PRO A 108 -30.36 -13.97 0.92
CA PRO A 108 -31.52 -14.36 1.69
C PRO A 108 -31.11 -14.81 3.10
N TYR A 109 -31.73 -14.25 4.11
CA TYR A 109 -31.41 -14.45 5.55
C TYR A 109 -31.37 -15.94 5.97
N VAL A 110 -32.05 -16.80 5.26
CA VAL A 110 -32.11 -18.25 5.52
C VAL A 110 -30.89 -19.04 5.04
N ALA A 111 -30.00 -18.39 4.26
CA ALA A 111 -28.91 -19.11 3.59
C ALA A 111 -27.52 -18.85 4.21
N CYS A 112 -27.42 -18.00 5.24
CA CYS A 112 -26.13 -17.57 5.75
C CYS A 112 -26.19 -17.24 7.25
N GLU A 113 -25.64 -18.15 8.07
CA GLU A 113 -25.59 -17.97 9.52
C GLU A 113 -24.67 -16.80 9.96
N ASP A 114 -23.66 -16.45 9.11
CA ASP A 114 -22.66 -15.43 9.37
C ASP A 114 -22.82 -14.14 8.53
N CYS A 115 -23.96 -13.98 7.82
CA CYS A 115 -24.19 -12.82 6.94
C CYS A 115 -24.73 -11.59 7.68
N ARG A 116 -24.31 -11.37 8.91
CA ARG A 116 -24.66 -10.12 9.63
C ARG A 116 -23.73 -9.00 9.20
N PRO A 117 -24.25 -7.79 8.98
CA PRO A 117 -23.39 -6.63 8.86
C PRO A 117 -22.49 -6.51 10.09
N PHE A 118 -21.20 -6.34 9.89
CA PHE A 118 -20.28 -6.10 11.00
C PHE A 118 -19.48 -4.82 10.74
N VAL A 119 -19.13 -4.15 11.82
CA VAL A 119 -18.29 -2.95 11.80
C VAL A 119 -16.84 -3.39 11.90
N PHE A 120 -15.98 -2.79 11.09
CA PHE A 120 -14.54 -3.01 11.12
C PHE A 120 -13.79 -1.69 10.94
N ASP A 121 -12.55 -1.63 11.40
CA ASP A 121 -11.67 -0.49 11.17
C ASP A 121 -11.01 -0.61 9.80
N ALA A 122 -11.28 0.36 8.93
CA ALA A 122 -10.64 0.49 7.63
C ALA A 122 -9.53 1.54 7.68
N GLY A 123 -8.34 1.16 7.25
CA GLY A 123 -7.22 2.07 7.08
C GLY A 123 -7.02 2.42 5.61
N THR A 124 -6.75 3.69 5.34
CA THR A 124 -6.39 4.19 4.01
C THR A 124 -5.03 4.84 4.05
N ILE A 125 -4.16 4.47 3.11
CA ILE A 125 -2.90 5.18 2.81
C ILE A 125 -3.01 5.76 1.42
N VAL A 126 -2.73 7.05 1.30
CA VAL A 126 -2.66 7.80 0.03
C VAL A 126 -1.23 8.28 -0.19
N VAL A 127 -0.71 8.14 -1.40
CA VAL A 127 0.59 8.68 -1.81
C VAL A 127 0.38 9.63 -2.98
N ASP A 128 0.85 10.87 -2.82
CA ASP A 128 0.79 11.93 -3.83
C ASP A 128 2.17 12.24 -4.39
N LEU A 129 2.25 12.33 -5.71
CA LEU A 129 3.36 12.90 -6.44
C LEU A 129 2.94 14.26 -6.99
N ILE A 130 3.66 15.30 -6.61
CA ILE A 130 3.35 16.70 -6.90
C ILE A 130 4.53 17.28 -7.67
N ASP A 131 4.29 17.88 -8.83
CA ASP A 131 5.32 18.62 -9.57
C ASP A 131 5.89 19.74 -8.70
N ALA A 132 7.20 19.71 -8.44
CA ALA A 132 7.85 20.62 -7.49
C ALA A 132 7.81 22.09 -7.95
N ARG A 133 7.82 22.31 -9.26
CA ARG A 133 7.83 23.65 -9.88
C ARG A 133 6.42 24.26 -9.92
N THR A 134 5.43 23.50 -10.36
CA THR A 134 4.05 24.00 -10.55
C THR A 134 3.16 23.81 -9.34
N ARG A 135 3.58 22.98 -8.38
CA ARG A 135 2.82 22.57 -7.19
C ARG A 135 1.50 21.86 -7.51
N ARG A 136 1.37 21.32 -8.72
CA ARG A 136 0.19 20.57 -9.13
C ARG A 136 0.38 19.08 -8.87
N LEU A 137 -0.70 18.43 -8.49
CA LEU A 137 -0.74 16.97 -8.39
C LEU A 137 -0.45 16.37 -9.78
N VAL A 138 0.43 15.40 -9.84
CA VAL A 138 0.77 14.65 -11.05
C VAL A 138 0.16 13.27 -11.03
N TRP A 139 0.25 12.64 -9.86
CA TRP A 139 -0.27 11.30 -9.64
C TRP A 139 -0.66 11.12 -8.17
N ARG A 140 -1.70 10.35 -7.96
CA ARG A 140 -2.17 9.90 -6.65
C ARG A 140 -2.45 8.42 -6.70
N GLY A 141 -1.98 7.68 -5.73
CA GLY A 141 -2.36 6.29 -5.50
C GLY A 141 -2.80 6.07 -4.07
N TRP A 142 -3.73 5.14 -3.87
CA TRP A 142 -4.19 4.82 -2.53
C TRP A 142 -4.54 3.35 -2.37
N ALA A 143 -4.44 2.90 -1.13
CA ALA A 143 -4.84 1.57 -0.68
C ALA A 143 -5.77 1.72 0.51
N GLU A 144 -6.87 0.98 0.50
CA GLU A 144 -7.85 0.90 1.57
C GLU A 144 -8.10 -0.57 1.93
N GLY A 145 -8.18 -0.87 3.22
CA GLY A 145 -8.48 -2.23 3.67
C GLY A 145 -8.63 -2.33 5.18
N SER A 146 -9.14 -3.48 5.66
CA SER A 146 -9.25 -3.74 7.09
C SER A 146 -7.90 -3.70 7.79
N ILE A 147 -7.86 -3.06 8.94
CA ILE A 147 -6.71 -2.95 9.83
C ILE A 147 -6.98 -3.54 11.22
N ASP A 148 -8.03 -4.35 11.34
CA ASP A 148 -8.35 -5.02 12.61
C ASP A 148 -7.14 -5.76 13.16
N GLY A 149 -6.76 -5.45 14.42
CA GLY A 149 -5.59 -6.02 15.10
C GLY A 149 -4.23 -5.55 14.56
N VAL A 150 -4.19 -4.75 13.50
CA VAL A 150 -2.92 -4.30 12.87
C VAL A 150 -2.24 -3.22 13.71
N ILE A 151 -3.00 -2.25 14.20
CA ILE A 151 -2.44 -1.07 14.91
C ILE A 151 -1.74 -1.48 16.20
N ASP A 152 -2.27 -2.48 16.91
CA ASP A 152 -1.74 -2.94 18.19
C ASP A 152 -0.57 -3.94 18.05
N ASN A 153 -0.24 -4.33 16.80
CA ASN A 153 0.85 -5.25 16.51
C ASN A 153 1.85 -4.63 15.54
N GLN A 154 3.02 -4.24 16.06
CA GLN A 154 4.04 -3.55 15.29
C GLN A 154 4.52 -4.33 14.05
N ALA A 155 4.70 -5.64 14.15
CA ALA A 155 5.15 -6.47 13.03
C ALA A 155 4.06 -6.58 11.96
N TRP A 156 2.79 -6.63 12.35
CA TRP A 156 1.68 -6.64 11.41
C TRP A 156 1.50 -5.28 10.74
N MET A 157 1.64 -4.19 11.50
CA MET A 157 1.63 -2.84 10.94
C MET A 157 2.73 -2.66 9.89
N GLU A 158 3.95 -3.07 10.21
CA GLU A 158 5.07 -3.02 9.29
C GLU A 158 4.77 -3.76 7.98
N LYS A 159 4.32 -5.00 8.07
CA LYS A 159 3.96 -5.82 6.92
C LYS A 159 2.84 -5.18 6.09
N ARG A 160 1.79 -4.69 6.74
CA ARG A 160 0.64 -4.08 6.06
C ARG A 160 1.00 -2.79 5.35
N VAL A 161 1.81 -1.94 5.98
CA VAL A 161 2.31 -0.71 5.35
C VAL A 161 3.15 -1.04 4.12
N ASP A 162 4.08 -2.00 4.22
CA ASP A 162 4.91 -2.41 3.09
C ASP A 162 4.10 -2.95 1.92
N GLU A 163 3.16 -3.85 2.20
CA GLU A 163 2.27 -4.41 1.17
C GLU A 163 1.40 -3.33 0.52
N ALA A 164 0.79 -2.44 1.32
CA ALA A 164 -0.05 -1.38 0.81
C ALA A 164 0.73 -0.42 -0.09
N VAL A 165 1.87 0.09 0.38
CA VAL A 165 2.71 1.02 -0.38
C VAL A 165 3.27 0.38 -1.65
N ALA A 166 3.72 -0.88 -1.60
CA ALA A 166 4.18 -1.59 -2.77
C ALA A 166 3.08 -1.68 -3.84
N ARG A 167 1.88 -2.10 -3.45
CA ARG A 167 0.72 -2.22 -4.36
C ARG A 167 0.24 -0.87 -4.89
N ILE A 168 0.27 0.19 -4.07
CA ILE A 168 -0.01 1.56 -4.53
C ILE A 168 0.95 1.93 -5.66
N LEU A 169 2.26 1.82 -5.39
CA LEU A 169 3.28 2.25 -6.33
C LEU A 169 3.42 1.33 -7.53
N GLU A 170 2.92 0.09 -7.49
CA GLU A 170 2.77 -0.77 -8.68
C GLU A 170 1.89 -0.12 -9.76
N ARG A 171 0.94 0.72 -9.38
CA ARG A 171 0.07 1.48 -10.30
C ARG A 171 0.76 2.70 -10.90
N LEU A 172 1.91 3.13 -10.35
CA LEU A 172 2.67 4.24 -10.90
C LEU A 172 3.28 3.84 -12.24
N PRO A 173 3.06 4.61 -13.32
CA PRO A 173 3.70 4.37 -14.60
C PRO A 173 5.23 4.31 -14.42
N ARG A 174 5.87 3.30 -14.99
CA ARG A 174 7.33 3.18 -14.89
C ARG A 174 7.98 4.36 -15.61
N GLY A 175 8.94 5.01 -14.96
CA GLY A 175 9.81 5.98 -15.61
C GLY A 175 10.55 5.34 -16.80
N MET A 176 10.95 6.12 -17.79
CA MET A 176 11.85 5.61 -18.83
C MET A 176 13.19 5.30 -18.17
N GLY A 177 13.40 4.02 -17.84
CA GLY A 177 14.70 3.55 -17.39
C GLY A 177 15.77 4.00 -18.38
N ARG A 178 16.94 4.41 -17.90
CA ARG A 178 18.11 4.50 -18.75
C ARG A 178 18.26 3.12 -19.43
N ALA A 179 18.11 3.09 -20.76
CA ALA A 179 18.63 1.98 -21.52
C ALA A 179 20.15 1.98 -21.27
N SER A 180 20.62 0.99 -20.52
CA SER A 180 22.03 0.72 -20.30
C SER A 180 22.64 0.14 -21.57
#